data_b83bdcc4df2ff407c76155c1fffe5dff
#
_entry.id   b83bdcc4df2ff407c76155c1fffe5dff
#
_cell.length_a   1.000
_cell.length_b   1.000
_cell.length_c   1.000
_cell.angle_alpha   90.00
_cell.angle_beta   90.00
_cell.angle_gamma   90.00
#
_symmetry.space_group_name_H-M   'P 1'
#
loop_
_entity.id
_entity.type
_entity.pdbx_description
1 polymer ?
#
loop_
_entity_poly.entity_id
_entity_poly.type
_entity_poly.pdbx_seq_one_letter_code
_entity_poly.pdbx_strand_id
1 'polypeptide(L)'
;MNLRLLKAFVTLAEKGNYADAAQALFVSQPALTKQINLLESQLTLSLFSRGRHGTTLTAGGRRLLPEAKKVVRQAALFLQHAEQVAKGSEGSLAVGFGLSSFYLAPRYIAEFRQCYPGVDVSLTDLPSAKQDQLLQSDELQVGFVRVPPSEPLDYLPLFNDRLVLVTPDKTWISAAEWLKNRPLLRLHTERGRGLNTQIDRFLQDNALYTSSTQLADDIHTIVALVIAGTGVALLPQSVIHIAPPGLNIIPLSGESLSWQVGIAWHASTEDLIRDNFIARIKAGLTREASSETGSADEIRHGSGGRD
;
A
#
# COMPACT_ATOMS: atom_id res chain seq x y z
N MET A 1 -3.20 10.56 39.99
CA MET A 1 -4.65 10.32 39.89
C MET A 1 -4.86 9.01 39.15
N ASN A 2 -5.69 8.11 39.65
CA ASN A 2 -5.91 6.78 39.04
C ASN A 2 -7.18 6.80 38.19
N LEU A 3 -7.09 6.40 36.93
CA LEU A 3 -8.23 6.34 35.98
C LEU A 3 -9.39 5.47 36.51
N ARG A 4 -9.08 4.41 37.28
CA ARG A 4 -10.10 3.55 37.92
C ARG A 4 -11.01 4.34 38.88
N LEU A 5 -10.44 5.28 39.61
CA LEU A 5 -11.21 6.15 40.54
C LEU A 5 -12.13 7.10 39.76
N LEU A 6 -11.67 7.67 38.65
CA LEU A 6 -12.51 8.50 37.79
C LEU A 6 -13.63 7.72 37.14
N LYS A 7 -13.35 6.48 36.66
CA LYS A 7 -14.39 5.59 36.14
C LYS A 7 -15.45 5.26 37.21
N ALA A 8 -15.01 5.00 38.45
CA ALA A 8 -15.91 4.77 39.57
C ALA A 8 -16.83 5.98 39.83
N PHE A 9 -16.27 7.18 39.83
CA PHE A 9 -17.01 8.44 40.01
C PHE A 9 -18.05 8.64 38.89
N VAL A 10 -17.64 8.53 37.64
CA VAL A 10 -18.53 8.70 36.46
C VAL A 10 -19.66 7.68 36.49
N THR A 11 -19.34 6.40 36.69
CA THR A 11 -20.33 5.33 36.67
C THR A 11 -21.33 5.45 37.84
N LEU A 12 -20.85 5.81 39.05
CA LEU A 12 -21.76 6.03 40.18
C LEU A 12 -22.69 7.23 39.94
N ALA A 13 -22.17 8.30 39.33
CA ALA A 13 -22.97 9.47 38.96
C ALA A 13 -24.06 9.14 37.92
N GLU A 14 -23.80 8.22 37.01
CA GLU A 14 -24.74 7.79 35.98
C GLU A 14 -25.78 6.79 36.49
N LYS A 15 -25.39 5.89 37.36
CA LYS A 15 -26.28 4.87 37.93
C LYS A 15 -27.11 5.36 39.11
N GLY A 16 -26.66 6.40 39.83
CA GLY A 16 -27.37 6.99 40.96
C GLY A 16 -27.39 6.16 42.24
N ASN A 17 -26.89 4.92 42.22
CA ASN A 17 -26.77 4.06 43.38
C ASN A 17 -25.52 3.17 43.32
N TYR A 18 -25.04 2.77 44.51
CA TYR A 18 -23.78 2.00 44.62
C TYR A 18 -23.92 0.56 44.14
N ALA A 19 -25.07 -0.06 44.24
CA ALA A 19 -25.25 -1.46 43.84
C ALA A 19 -25.16 -1.62 42.32
N ASP A 20 -25.91 -0.82 41.56
CA ASP A 20 -25.91 -0.86 40.10
C ASP A 20 -24.56 -0.39 39.52
N ALA A 21 -23.94 0.63 40.16
CA ALA A 21 -22.65 1.08 39.75
C ALA A 21 -21.54 0.04 40.01
N ALA A 22 -21.58 -0.68 41.12
CA ALA A 22 -20.63 -1.74 41.43
C ALA A 22 -20.79 -2.91 40.46
N GLN A 23 -22.03 -3.29 40.14
CA GLN A 23 -22.32 -4.32 39.13
C GLN A 23 -21.78 -3.91 37.74
N ALA A 24 -22.03 -2.67 37.31
CA ALA A 24 -21.56 -2.17 36.01
C ALA A 24 -20.04 -2.13 35.92
N LEU A 25 -19.32 -1.97 37.04
CA LEU A 25 -17.84 -1.94 37.11
C LEU A 25 -17.25 -3.33 37.45
N PHE A 26 -18.06 -4.36 37.59
CA PHE A 26 -17.60 -5.70 37.98
C PHE A 26 -16.79 -5.71 39.30
N VAL A 27 -17.21 -4.94 40.29
CA VAL A 27 -16.58 -4.86 41.61
C VAL A 27 -17.63 -5.06 42.72
N SER A 28 -17.18 -5.33 43.95
CA SER A 28 -18.06 -5.34 45.08
C SER A 28 -18.45 -3.91 45.52
N GLN A 29 -19.65 -3.73 46.10
CA GLN A 29 -20.10 -2.42 46.62
C GLN A 29 -19.13 -1.83 47.64
N PRO A 30 -18.53 -2.57 48.63
CA PRO A 30 -17.50 -2.06 49.51
C PRO A 30 -16.25 -1.58 48.76
N ALA A 31 -15.83 -2.26 47.69
CA ALA A 31 -14.68 -1.86 46.87
C ALA A 31 -14.97 -0.54 46.14
N LEU A 32 -16.17 -0.37 45.56
CA LEU A 32 -16.57 0.89 44.94
C LEU A 32 -16.59 2.04 45.97
N THR A 33 -17.15 1.79 47.16
CA THR A 33 -17.18 2.78 48.27
C THR A 33 -15.77 3.22 48.60
N LYS A 34 -14.83 2.26 48.71
CA LYS A 34 -13.40 2.59 48.99
C LYS A 34 -12.78 3.45 47.88
N GLN A 35 -13.10 3.14 46.62
CA GLN A 35 -12.61 3.89 45.45
C GLN A 35 -13.13 5.34 45.48
N ILE A 36 -14.42 5.55 45.75
CA ILE A 36 -15.02 6.88 45.84
C ILE A 36 -14.41 7.67 47.00
N ASN A 37 -14.36 7.09 48.21
CA ASN A 37 -13.76 7.75 49.38
C ASN A 37 -12.29 8.13 49.11
N LEU A 38 -11.52 7.27 48.42
CA LEU A 38 -10.13 7.58 48.07
C LEU A 38 -10.04 8.76 47.10
N LEU A 39 -10.94 8.84 46.12
CA LEU A 39 -10.98 9.94 45.16
C LEU A 39 -11.34 11.26 45.89
N GLU A 40 -12.37 11.25 46.73
CA GLU A 40 -12.81 12.39 47.52
C GLU A 40 -11.68 12.90 48.44
N SER A 41 -10.97 11.97 49.08
CA SER A 41 -9.80 12.27 49.88
C SER A 41 -8.66 12.93 49.08
N GLN A 42 -8.36 12.41 47.89
CA GLN A 42 -7.34 13.00 47.01
C GLN A 42 -7.72 14.38 46.49
N LEU A 43 -8.99 14.64 46.30
CA LEU A 43 -9.51 15.94 45.85
C LEU A 43 -9.81 16.90 46.96
N THR A 44 -9.73 16.44 48.20
CA THR A 44 -10.15 17.20 49.39
C THR A 44 -11.57 17.76 49.25
N LEU A 45 -12.45 17.02 48.56
CA LEU A 45 -13.79 17.45 48.19
C LEU A 45 -14.76 16.26 48.15
N SER A 46 -15.91 16.39 48.79
CA SER A 46 -16.98 15.38 48.64
C SER A 46 -17.68 15.53 47.29
N LEU A 47 -17.76 14.43 46.56
CA LEU A 47 -18.40 14.34 45.23
C LEU A 47 -19.86 13.93 45.35
N PHE A 48 -20.19 13.12 46.36
CA PHE A 48 -21.52 12.62 46.60
C PHE A 48 -22.04 12.99 48.00
N SER A 49 -23.34 13.18 48.05
CA SER A 49 -24.11 13.24 49.30
C SER A 49 -25.03 12.04 49.41
N ARG A 50 -25.13 11.47 50.62
CA ARG A 50 -26.07 10.37 50.91
C ARG A 50 -27.38 10.97 51.37
N GLY A 51 -28.48 10.69 50.70
CA GLY A 51 -29.84 11.13 51.02
C GLY A 51 -30.80 9.98 51.19
N ARG A 52 -32.04 10.24 51.69
CA ARG A 52 -33.09 9.24 51.84
C ARG A 52 -33.52 8.58 50.51
N HIS A 53 -33.20 9.20 49.37
CA HIS A 53 -33.55 8.73 48.03
C HIS A 53 -32.37 8.24 47.21
N GLY A 54 -31.26 7.83 47.82
CA GLY A 54 -30.06 7.31 47.11
C GLY A 54 -28.85 8.26 47.18
N THR A 55 -27.96 8.10 46.20
CA THR A 55 -26.70 8.86 46.11
C THR A 55 -26.85 9.99 45.09
N THR A 56 -26.66 11.22 45.55
CA THR A 56 -26.75 12.42 44.70
C THR A 56 -25.40 13.15 44.64
N LEU A 57 -25.13 13.82 43.51
CA LEU A 57 -23.91 14.64 43.37
C LEU A 57 -23.98 15.89 44.25
N THR A 58 -22.88 16.23 44.90
CA THR A 58 -22.69 17.54 45.53
C THR A 58 -22.53 18.63 44.45
N ALA A 59 -22.48 19.92 44.88
CA ALA A 59 -22.14 21.00 43.94
C ALA A 59 -20.76 20.79 43.29
N GLY A 60 -19.75 20.34 44.08
CA GLY A 60 -18.43 19.97 43.56
C GLY A 60 -18.48 18.81 42.62
N GLY A 61 -19.21 17.73 42.95
CA GLY A 61 -19.41 16.58 42.09
C GLY A 61 -20.01 16.97 40.74
N ARG A 62 -21.08 17.79 40.72
CA ARG A 62 -21.69 18.29 39.47
C ARG A 62 -20.72 19.10 38.61
N ARG A 63 -19.86 19.91 39.19
CA ARG A 63 -18.87 20.69 38.45
C ARG A 63 -17.74 19.84 37.89
N LEU A 64 -17.29 18.79 38.61
CA LEU A 64 -16.18 17.95 38.21
C LEU A 64 -16.61 16.79 37.29
N LEU A 65 -17.88 16.38 37.26
CA LEU A 65 -18.35 15.29 36.47
C LEU A 65 -18.07 15.45 34.96
N PRO A 66 -18.31 16.61 34.33
CA PRO A 66 -17.98 16.79 32.90
C PRO A 66 -16.48 16.61 32.62
N GLU A 67 -15.61 17.10 33.50
CA GLU A 67 -14.16 16.96 33.33
C GLU A 67 -13.72 15.50 33.53
N ALA A 68 -14.26 14.82 34.54
CA ALA A 68 -14.00 13.39 34.73
C ALA A 68 -14.44 12.54 33.51
N LYS A 69 -15.60 12.84 32.91
CA LYS A 69 -16.08 12.20 31.68
C LYS A 69 -15.11 12.42 30.51
N LYS A 70 -14.58 13.62 30.32
CA LYS A 70 -13.57 13.91 29.27
C LYS A 70 -12.33 13.05 29.45
N VAL A 71 -11.77 12.97 30.66
CA VAL A 71 -10.58 12.17 30.94
C VAL A 71 -10.81 10.68 30.69
N VAL A 72 -11.94 10.14 31.16
CA VAL A 72 -12.31 8.72 30.96
C VAL A 72 -12.47 8.41 29.48
N ARG A 73 -13.14 9.29 28.73
CA ARG A 73 -13.30 9.16 27.27
C ARG A 73 -11.94 9.22 26.53
N GLN A 74 -11.09 10.19 26.91
CA GLN A 74 -9.77 10.33 26.28
C GLN A 74 -8.87 9.11 26.51
N ALA A 75 -8.94 8.53 27.71
CA ALA A 75 -8.21 7.30 27.99
C ALA A 75 -8.74 6.09 27.18
N ALA A 76 -10.05 6.02 26.93
CA ALA A 76 -10.61 4.98 26.07
C ALA A 76 -10.16 5.15 24.60
N LEU A 77 -10.15 6.39 24.10
CA LEU A 77 -9.64 6.70 22.75
C LEU A 77 -8.16 6.37 22.62
N PHE A 78 -7.34 6.66 23.63
CA PHE A 78 -5.93 6.28 23.62
C PHE A 78 -5.72 4.77 23.51
N LEU A 79 -6.49 3.97 24.25
CA LEU A 79 -6.38 2.51 24.18
C LEU A 79 -6.85 1.98 22.82
N GLN A 80 -7.91 2.55 22.25
CA GLN A 80 -8.36 2.21 20.89
C GLN A 80 -7.29 2.52 19.84
N HIS A 81 -6.68 3.70 19.91
CA HIS A 81 -5.58 4.10 19.02
C HIS A 81 -4.36 3.17 19.17
N ALA A 82 -3.95 2.87 20.41
CA ALA A 82 -2.86 1.93 20.67
C ALA A 82 -3.12 0.54 20.07
N GLU A 83 -4.36 0.07 20.09
CA GLU A 83 -4.74 -1.18 19.46
C GLU A 83 -4.65 -1.10 17.91
N GLN A 84 -5.03 0.03 17.30
CA GLN A 84 -4.91 0.24 15.86
C GLN A 84 -3.45 0.27 15.42
N VAL A 85 -2.59 0.97 16.16
CA VAL A 85 -1.14 0.98 15.93
C VAL A 85 -0.57 -0.44 16.05
N ALA A 86 -0.95 -1.17 17.11
CA ALA A 86 -0.48 -2.54 17.34
C ALA A 86 -0.94 -3.54 16.25
N LYS A 87 -2.00 -3.23 15.50
CA LYS A 87 -2.47 -4.03 14.36
C LYS A 87 -1.90 -3.57 13.01
N GLY A 88 -1.07 -2.54 12.97
CA GLY A 88 -0.58 -1.94 11.74
C GLY A 88 -1.70 -1.34 10.88
N SER A 89 -2.77 -0.86 11.52
CA SER A 89 -3.92 -0.22 10.86
C SER A 89 -3.82 1.30 10.84
N GLU A 90 -2.76 1.86 11.43
CA GLU A 90 -2.51 3.30 11.52
C GLU A 90 -1.01 3.57 11.47
N GLY A 91 -0.59 4.54 10.69
CA GLY A 91 0.81 4.92 10.46
C GLY A 91 1.08 5.31 9.03
N SER A 92 2.30 5.07 8.53
CA SER A 92 2.70 5.44 7.16
C SER A 92 3.32 4.26 6.41
N LEU A 93 3.13 4.23 5.08
CA LEU A 93 3.73 3.26 4.17
C LEU A 93 4.29 3.99 2.96
N ALA A 94 5.61 3.99 2.77
CA ALA A 94 6.26 4.53 1.60
C ALA A 94 6.49 3.41 0.56
N VAL A 95 5.95 3.59 -0.64
CA VAL A 95 5.99 2.61 -1.73
C VAL A 95 6.67 3.22 -2.94
N GLY A 96 7.68 2.52 -3.45
CA GLY A 96 8.32 2.86 -4.73
C GLY A 96 7.72 2.04 -5.87
N PHE A 97 7.65 2.64 -7.05
CA PHE A 97 7.27 1.93 -8.26
C PHE A 97 8.10 2.41 -9.45
N GLY A 98 8.05 1.67 -10.53
CA GLY A 98 8.71 2.03 -11.78
C GLY A 98 7.81 1.76 -12.97
N LEU A 99 8.38 1.93 -14.16
CA LEU A 99 7.65 1.88 -15.42
C LEU A 99 6.80 0.62 -15.61
N SER A 100 7.36 -0.57 -15.34
CA SER A 100 6.64 -1.84 -15.51
C SER A 100 5.46 -2.00 -14.56
N SER A 101 5.47 -1.33 -13.42
CA SER A 101 4.43 -1.42 -12.38
C SER A 101 3.53 -0.19 -12.30
N PHE A 102 3.66 0.74 -13.25
CA PHE A 102 2.93 2.01 -13.26
C PHE A 102 1.40 1.86 -13.14
N TYR A 103 0.84 0.83 -13.75
CA TYR A 103 -0.59 0.52 -13.65
C TYR A 103 -0.93 -0.29 -12.39
N LEU A 104 -0.06 -1.24 -12.04
CA LEU A 104 -0.34 -2.24 -11.01
C LEU A 104 -0.17 -1.69 -9.59
N ALA A 105 0.89 -0.91 -9.34
CA ALA A 105 1.18 -0.37 -8.01
C ALA A 105 0.04 0.54 -7.46
N PRO A 106 -0.50 1.50 -8.23
CA PRO A 106 -1.64 2.31 -7.78
C PRO A 106 -2.90 1.47 -7.47
N ARG A 107 -3.15 0.40 -8.24
CA ARG A 107 -4.28 -0.51 -8.00
C ARG A 107 -4.16 -1.20 -6.64
N TYR A 108 -3.02 -1.79 -6.32
CA TYR A 108 -2.78 -2.43 -5.01
C TYR A 108 -2.89 -1.43 -3.86
N ILE A 109 -2.40 -0.19 -4.06
CA ILE A 109 -2.54 0.86 -3.04
C ILE A 109 -4.00 1.25 -2.85
N ALA A 110 -4.78 1.39 -3.91
CA ALA A 110 -6.21 1.70 -3.81
C ALA A 110 -6.97 0.61 -3.02
N GLU A 111 -6.69 -0.65 -3.29
CA GLU A 111 -7.25 -1.79 -2.56
C GLU A 111 -6.81 -1.81 -1.07
N PHE A 112 -5.54 -1.50 -0.81
CA PHE A 112 -5.01 -1.44 0.55
C PHE A 112 -5.67 -0.32 1.36
N ARG A 113 -5.78 0.88 0.81
CA ARG A 113 -6.42 2.04 1.48
C ARG A 113 -7.88 1.78 1.86
N GLN A 114 -8.61 0.96 1.09
CA GLN A 114 -9.99 0.57 1.45
C GLN A 114 -10.03 -0.27 2.74
N CYS A 115 -9.02 -1.10 2.97
CA CYS A 115 -8.93 -1.95 4.16
C CYS A 115 -8.25 -1.27 5.35
N TYR A 116 -7.35 -0.33 5.08
CA TYR A 116 -6.51 0.35 6.08
C TYR A 116 -6.57 1.88 5.88
N PRO A 117 -7.75 2.51 6.10
CA PRO A 117 -7.94 3.94 5.85
C PRO A 117 -7.15 4.85 6.80
N GLY A 118 -6.63 4.31 7.92
CA GLY A 118 -5.78 5.04 8.86
C GLY A 118 -4.29 5.05 8.49
N VAL A 119 -3.90 4.36 7.39
CA VAL A 119 -2.53 4.35 6.92
C VAL A 119 -2.33 5.42 5.85
N ASP A 120 -1.37 6.31 6.08
CA ASP A 120 -0.93 7.28 5.07
C ASP A 120 0.04 6.61 4.11
N VAL A 121 -0.36 6.47 2.83
CA VAL A 121 0.45 5.81 1.81
C VAL A 121 1.01 6.81 0.84
N SER A 122 2.35 6.91 0.78
CA SER A 122 3.07 7.64 -0.26
C SER A 122 3.49 6.70 -1.40
N LEU A 123 3.34 7.16 -2.64
CA LEU A 123 3.73 6.41 -3.84
C LEU A 123 4.66 7.27 -4.69
N THR A 124 5.88 6.78 -4.95
CA THR A 124 6.90 7.53 -5.65
C THR A 124 7.46 6.78 -6.86
N ASP A 125 7.47 7.42 -8.03
CA ASP A 125 8.09 6.88 -9.25
C ASP A 125 9.62 6.97 -9.14
N LEU A 126 10.28 5.83 -9.07
CA LEU A 126 11.72 5.70 -8.85
C LEU A 126 12.30 4.56 -9.72
N PRO A 127 13.49 4.76 -10.31
CA PRO A 127 14.25 3.67 -10.93
C PRO A 127 14.53 2.54 -9.92
N SER A 128 14.52 1.27 -10.35
CA SER A 128 14.73 0.10 -9.47
C SER A 128 16.02 0.21 -8.62
N ALA A 129 17.12 0.67 -9.21
CA ALA A 129 18.37 0.85 -8.46
C ALA A 129 18.27 1.89 -7.32
N LYS A 130 17.42 2.92 -7.48
CA LYS A 130 17.15 3.88 -6.41
C LYS A 130 16.21 3.30 -5.36
N GLN A 131 15.21 2.51 -5.81
CA GLN A 131 14.33 1.79 -4.88
C GLN A 131 15.14 0.82 -4.02
N ASP A 132 16.06 0.02 -4.59
CA ASP A 132 16.93 -0.89 -3.85
C ASP A 132 17.69 -0.18 -2.74
N GLN A 133 18.29 0.99 -3.03
CA GLN A 133 18.98 1.80 -2.03
C GLN A 133 18.07 2.25 -0.88
N LEU A 134 16.88 2.76 -1.21
CA LEU A 134 15.93 3.27 -0.22
C LEU A 134 15.28 2.14 0.60
N LEU A 135 15.10 0.95 0.03
CA LEU A 135 14.67 -0.25 0.75
C LEU A 135 15.72 -0.69 1.77
N GLN A 136 17.01 -0.65 1.40
CA GLN A 136 18.10 -1.01 2.30
C GLN A 136 18.31 -0.01 3.44
N SER A 137 17.94 1.26 3.23
CA SER A 137 18.00 2.31 4.27
C SER A 137 16.69 2.50 5.06
N ASP A 138 15.69 1.63 4.87
CA ASP A 138 14.35 1.73 5.46
C ASP A 138 13.59 3.04 5.16
N GLU A 139 14.06 3.82 4.19
CA GLU A 139 13.35 5.01 3.71
C GLU A 139 12.16 4.65 2.80
N LEU A 140 12.15 3.44 2.27
CA LEU A 140 11.07 2.84 1.51
C LEU A 140 10.72 1.49 2.13
N GLN A 141 9.44 1.22 2.39
CA GLN A 141 9.00 -0.05 2.98
C GLN A 141 8.74 -1.13 1.93
N VAL A 142 8.24 -0.74 0.75
CA VAL A 142 7.98 -1.66 -0.37
C VAL A 142 8.40 -1.01 -1.68
N GLY A 143 9.06 -1.76 -2.54
CA GLY A 143 9.42 -1.34 -3.89
C GLY A 143 8.88 -2.29 -4.95
N PHE A 144 8.24 -1.76 -5.99
CA PHE A 144 7.91 -2.53 -7.19
C PHE A 144 9.11 -2.50 -8.14
N VAL A 145 9.88 -3.59 -8.18
CA VAL A 145 11.18 -3.66 -8.85
C VAL A 145 11.29 -4.86 -9.77
N ARG A 146 12.34 -4.93 -10.57
CA ARG A 146 12.75 -6.18 -11.23
C ARG A 146 13.27 -7.14 -10.17
N VAL A 147 12.85 -8.40 -10.25
CA VAL A 147 13.26 -9.43 -9.31
C VAL A 147 14.12 -10.50 -9.99
N PRO A 148 15.06 -11.12 -9.26
CA PRO A 148 15.40 -10.87 -7.86
C PRO A 148 16.07 -9.50 -7.65
N PRO A 149 15.82 -8.82 -6.51
CA PRO A 149 16.55 -7.62 -6.11
C PRO A 149 17.94 -7.97 -5.58
N SER A 150 18.72 -6.94 -5.18
CA SER A 150 19.99 -7.14 -4.47
C SER A 150 19.75 -7.64 -3.05
N GLU A 151 20.62 -8.52 -2.54
CA GLU A 151 20.61 -8.88 -1.11
C GLU A 151 20.85 -7.62 -0.23
N PRO A 152 20.25 -7.50 0.97
CA PRO A 152 19.50 -8.52 1.73
C PRO A 152 17.96 -8.41 1.57
N LEU A 153 17.44 -7.99 0.43
CA LEU A 153 16.01 -7.78 0.23
C LEU A 153 15.27 -9.09 -0.05
N ASP A 154 14.14 -9.29 0.61
CA ASP A 154 13.15 -10.31 0.25
C ASP A 154 12.27 -9.81 -0.89
N TYR A 155 11.62 -10.73 -1.61
CA TYR A 155 10.76 -10.37 -2.72
C TYR A 155 9.62 -11.35 -2.96
N LEU A 156 8.59 -10.88 -3.65
CA LEU A 156 7.47 -11.66 -4.17
C LEU A 156 7.31 -11.35 -5.67
N PRO A 157 7.51 -12.32 -6.56
CA PRO A 157 7.26 -12.12 -7.99
C PRO A 157 5.76 -11.92 -8.26
N LEU A 158 5.43 -11.02 -9.19
CA LEU A 158 4.06 -10.69 -9.56
C LEU A 158 3.72 -11.06 -10.99
N PHE A 159 4.53 -10.62 -11.96
CA PHE A 159 4.30 -10.88 -13.38
C PHE A 159 5.58 -10.77 -14.19
N ASN A 160 5.52 -11.24 -15.43
CA ASN A 160 6.60 -11.06 -16.40
C ASN A 160 6.28 -9.90 -17.33
N ASP A 161 7.22 -8.95 -17.46
CA ASP A 161 7.19 -7.91 -18.48
C ASP A 161 8.21 -8.22 -19.57
N ARG A 162 8.06 -7.62 -20.72
CA ARG A 162 8.95 -7.86 -21.87
C ARG A 162 9.15 -6.60 -22.69
N LEU A 163 10.25 -6.56 -23.46
CA LEU A 163 10.52 -5.49 -24.39
C LEU A 163 9.60 -5.60 -25.61
N VAL A 164 9.05 -4.47 -26.04
CA VAL A 164 8.28 -4.30 -27.27
C VAL A 164 8.80 -3.12 -28.07
N LEU A 165 8.57 -3.12 -29.39
CA LEU A 165 8.81 -1.95 -30.22
C LEU A 165 7.52 -1.13 -30.32
N VAL A 166 7.63 0.17 -30.05
CA VAL A 166 6.54 1.14 -30.13
C VAL A 166 6.77 2.04 -31.34
N THR A 167 5.76 2.10 -32.22
CA THR A 167 5.84 2.84 -33.48
C THR A 167 4.65 3.78 -33.66
N PRO A 168 4.79 4.86 -34.48
CA PRO A 168 3.72 5.86 -34.65
C PRO A 168 2.54 5.34 -35.49
N ASP A 169 2.72 4.30 -36.27
CA ASP A 169 1.71 3.76 -37.19
C ASP A 169 1.84 2.25 -37.35
N LYS A 170 0.88 1.65 -38.07
CA LYS A 170 0.78 0.19 -38.30
C LYS A 170 1.52 -0.28 -39.58
N THR A 171 2.46 0.49 -40.07
CA THR A 171 3.23 0.06 -41.25
C THR A 171 3.95 -1.24 -40.96
N TRP A 172 3.72 -2.25 -41.82
CA TRP A 172 4.29 -3.58 -41.67
C TRP A 172 5.72 -3.64 -42.25
N ILE A 173 6.66 -3.19 -41.42
CA ILE A 173 8.09 -3.36 -41.67
C ILE A 173 8.73 -4.04 -40.47
N SER A 174 9.91 -4.61 -40.66
CA SER A 174 10.64 -5.27 -39.57
C SER A 174 11.12 -4.28 -38.51
N ALA A 175 11.38 -4.79 -37.29
CA ALA A 175 12.01 -3.98 -36.25
C ALA A 175 13.35 -3.38 -36.69
N ALA A 176 14.13 -4.14 -37.47
CA ALA A 176 15.39 -3.68 -38.06
C ALA A 176 15.21 -2.47 -38.97
N GLU A 177 14.18 -2.48 -39.82
CA GLU A 177 13.87 -1.38 -40.73
C GLU A 177 13.39 -0.14 -39.99
N TRP A 178 12.54 -0.31 -38.96
CA TRP A 178 12.13 0.80 -38.08
C TRP A 178 13.34 1.47 -37.43
N LEU A 179 14.23 0.69 -36.81
CA LEU A 179 15.43 1.19 -36.10
C LEU A 179 16.45 1.81 -37.04
N LYS A 180 16.54 1.33 -38.28
CA LYS A 180 17.43 1.89 -39.31
C LYS A 180 16.93 3.22 -39.86
N ASN A 181 15.60 3.37 -40.02
CA ASN A 181 14.97 4.50 -40.71
C ASN A 181 14.48 5.61 -39.77
N ARG A 182 14.42 5.38 -38.45
CA ARG A 182 13.91 6.32 -37.45
C ARG A 182 14.83 6.40 -36.25
N PRO A 183 14.97 7.58 -35.61
CA PRO A 183 15.68 7.70 -34.35
C PRO A 183 15.11 6.77 -33.28
N LEU A 184 15.97 6.14 -32.49
CA LEU A 184 15.59 5.41 -31.29
C LEU A 184 15.47 6.37 -30.12
N LEU A 185 14.27 6.51 -29.56
CA LEU A 185 13.97 7.33 -28.40
C LEU A 185 14.26 6.51 -27.14
N ARG A 186 15.07 7.07 -26.23
CA ARG A 186 15.51 6.38 -24.99
C ARG A 186 15.41 7.31 -23.79
N LEU A 187 15.28 6.74 -22.61
CA LEU A 187 15.39 7.50 -21.37
C LEU A 187 16.85 7.90 -21.11
N HIS A 188 17.03 9.05 -20.46
CA HIS A 188 18.32 9.40 -19.86
C HIS A 188 18.80 8.28 -18.92
N THR A 189 20.10 8.04 -18.86
CA THR A 189 20.69 6.90 -18.13
C THR A 189 20.32 6.90 -16.64
N GLU A 190 20.21 8.06 -16.04
CA GLU A 190 19.84 8.18 -14.61
C GLU A 190 18.46 7.58 -14.29
N ARG A 191 17.50 7.75 -15.19
CA ARG A 191 16.14 7.20 -15.02
C ARG A 191 15.92 5.84 -15.70
N GLY A 192 16.62 5.59 -16.79
CA GLY A 192 16.39 4.44 -17.65
C GLY A 192 17.49 3.37 -17.61
N ARG A 193 18.42 3.35 -16.65
CA ARG A 193 19.57 2.44 -16.66
C ARG A 193 19.18 0.99 -16.96
N GLY A 194 18.25 0.40 -16.21
CA GLY A 194 17.85 -1.00 -16.39
C GLY A 194 17.16 -1.26 -17.72
N LEU A 195 16.32 -0.33 -18.21
CA LEU A 195 15.70 -0.41 -19.53
C LEU A 195 16.73 -0.26 -20.64
N ASN A 196 17.62 0.72 -20.53
CA ASN A 196 18.67 0.94 -21.52
C ASN A 196 19.62 -0.25 -21.65
N THR A 197 20.01 -0.88 -20.52
CA THR A 197 20.79 -2.12 -20.55
C THR A 197 20.07 -3.25 -21.29
N GLN A 198 18.76 -3.38 -21.09
CA GLN A 198 17.95 -4.37 -21.81
C GLN A 198 17.83 -4.09 -23.30
N ILE A 199 17.70 -2.80 -23.66
CA ILE A 199 17.68 -2.35 -25.06
C ILE A 199 19.03 -2.66 -25.71
N ASP A 200 20.15 -2.31 -25.08
CA ASP A 200 21.48 -2.53 -25.60
C ASP A 200 21.75 -4.03 -25.84
N ARG A 201 21.35 -4.88 -24.89
CA ARG A 201 21.43 -6.34 -25.04
C ARG A 201 20.60 -6.83 -26.24
N PHE A 202 19.36 -6.38 -26.37
CA PHE A 202 18.51 -6.76 -27.50
C PHE A 202 19.12 -6.35 -28.85
N LEU A 203 19.63 -5.13 -28.97
CA LEU A 203 20.28 -4.65 -30.18
C LEU A 203 21.52 -5.48 -30.51
N GLN A 204 22.33 -5.81 -29.52
CA GLN A 204 23.53 -6.61 -29.67
C GLN A 204 23.22 -8.04 -30.08
N ASP A 205 22.29 -8.72 -29.36
CA ASP A 205 21.92 -10.13 -29.60
C ASP A 205 21.33 -10.35 -31.01
N ASN A 206 20.70 -9.31 -31.58
CA ASN A 206 20.05 -9.37 -32.90
C ASN A 206 20.87 -8.66 -34.01
N ALA A 207 22.09 -8.20 -33.72
CA ALA A 207 22.92 -7.41 -34.62
C ALA A 207 22.18 -6.22 -35.28
N LEU A 208 21.34 -5.52 -34.47
CA LEU A 208 20.56 -4.38 -34.91
C LEU A 208 21.29 -3.07 -34.67
N TYR A 209 21.18 -2.15 -35.64
CA TYR A 209 21.79 -0.82 -35.59
C TYR A 209 20.71 0.24 -35.66
N THR A 210 20.90 1.31 -34.92
CA THR A 210 20.03 2.48 -34.94
C THR A 210 20.63 3.60 -35.77
N SER A 211 19.83 4.35 -36.52
CA SER A 211 20.29 5.49 -37.31
C SER A 211 20.82 6.62 -36.40
N SER A 212 20.13 6.85 -35.30
CA SER A 212 20.48 7.82 -34.27
C SER A 212 19.73 7.53 -32.97
N THR A 213 20.15 8.15 -31.87
CA THR A 213 19.49 8.06 -30.57
C THR A 213 19.12 9.46 -30.11
N GLN A 214 17.88 9.61 -29.62
CA GLN A 214 17.41 10.82 -28.95
C GLN A 214 16.99 10.48 -27.53
N LEU A 215 17.41 11.29 -26.56
CA LEU A 215 17.14 11.10 -25.16
C LEU A 215 15.92 11.92 -24.71
N ALA A 216 15.17 11.39 -23.73
CA ALA A 216 14.04 12.03 -23.11
C ALA A 216 14.06 11.80 -21.57
N ASP A 217 13.44 12.70 -20.83
CA ASP A 217 13.47 12.69 -19.36
C ASP A 217 12.55 11.63 -18.76
N ASP A 218 11.45 11.32 -19.43
CA ASP A 218 10.42 10.39 -18.94
C ASP A 218 9.72 9.65 -20.08
N ILE A 219 8.95 8.63 -19.69
CA ILE A 219 8.27 7.73 -20.63
C ILE A 219 7.13 8.42 -21.39
N HIS A 220 6.43 9.39 -20.78
CA HIS A 220 5.31 10.09 -21.42
C HIS A 220 5.85 10.97 -22.55
N THR A 221 7.00 11.59 -22.34
CA THR A 221 7.73 12.32 -23.37
C THR A 221 8.12 11.41 -24.52
N ILE A 222 8.65 10.20 -24.24
CA ILE A 222 8.96 9.22 -25.30
C ILE A 222 7.70 8.85 -26.07
N VAL A 223 6.60 8.52 -25.38
CA VAL A 223 5.33 8.15 -26.01
C VAL A 223 4.81 9.30 -26.87
N ALA A 224 4.85 10.54 -26.39
CA ALA A 224 4.43 11.72 -27.16
C ALA A 224 5.27 11.94 -28.43
N LEU A 225 6.59 11.76 -28.35
CA LEU A 225 7.52 11.85 -29.48
C LEU A 225 7.26 10.75 -30.51
N VAL A 226 6.98 9.51 -30.06
CA VAL A 226 6.58 8.42 -30.99
C VAL A 226 5.30 8.80 -31.72
N ILE A 227 4.24 9.25 -31.01
CA ILE A 227 2.99 9.67 -31.63
C ILE A 227 3.20 10.78 -32.65
N ALA A 228 4.08 11.74 -32.35
CA ALA A 228 4.43 12.80 -33.28
C ALA A 228 5.24 12.32 -34.51
N GLY A 229 5.58 11.03 -34.56
CA GLY A 229 6.33 10.44 -35.67
C GLY A 229 7.83 10.82 -35.71
N THR A 230 8.37 11.35 -34.60
CA THR A 230 9.79 11.81 -34.56
C THR A 230 10.77 10.63 -34.39
N GLY A 231 10.30 9.47 -33.90
CA GLY A 231 11.13 8.31 -33.69
C GLY A 231 10.32 7.07 -33.33
N VAL A 232 11.02 6.03 -32.93
CA VAL A 232 10.48 4.78 -32.39
C VAL A 232 11.10 4.50 -31.02
N ALA A 233 10.47 3.64 -30.22
CA ALA A 233 10.99 3.33 -28.89
C ALA A 233 10.92 1.84 -28.59
N LEU A 234 11.90 1.35 -27.84
CA LEU A 234 11.90 0.02 -27.23
C LEU A 234 11.50 0.18 -25.75
N LEU A 235 10.30 -0.29 -25.40
CA LEU A 235 9.70 -0.05 -24.09
C LEU A 235 9.19 -1.37 -23.49
N PRO A 236 8.96 -1.43 -22.16
CA PRO A 236 8.23 -2.53 -21.55
C PRO A 236 6.83 -2.67 -22.13
N GLN A 237 6.33 -3.89 -22.28
CA GLN A 237 4.97 -4.15 -22.78
C GLN A 237 3.88 -3.50 -21.91
N SER A 238 4.15 -3.32 -20.62
CA SER A 238 3.29 -2.60 -19.69
C SER A 238 2.98 -1.16 -20.13
N VAL A 239 3.74 -0.59 -21.08
CA VAL A 239 3.43 0.71 -21.70
C VAL A 239 2.02 0.77 -22.31
N ILE A 240 1.43 -0.38 -22.66
CA ILE A 240 0.06 -0.47 -23.21
C ILE A 240 -0.98 0.18 -22.28
N HIS A 241 -0.73 0.19 -20.98
CA HIS A 241 -1.65 0.76 -19.99
C HIS A 241 -1.65 2.29 -19.94
N ILE A 242 -0.63 2.93 -20.54
CA ILE A 242 -0.50 4.40 -20.64
C ILE A 242 -0.48 4.87 -22.09
N ALA A 243 -0.47 3.95 -23.04
CA ALA A 243 -0.44 4.27 -24.46
C ALA A 243 -1.79 4.83 -24.93
N PRO A 244 -1.83 6.05 -25.49
CA PRO A 244 -3.06 6.57 -26.07
C PRO A 244 -3.42 5.80 -27.36
N PRO A 245 -4.68 5.92 -27.81
CA PRO A 245 -5.10 5.37 -29.08
C PRO A 245 -4.23 5.91 -30.24
N GLY A 246 -3.82 5.02 -31.15
CA GLY A 246 -3.01 5.38 -32.32
C GLY A 246 -1.55 4.93 -32.26
N LEU A 247 -1.04 4.57 -31.10
CA LEU A 247 0.26 3.89 -30.99
C LEU A 247 0.16 2.43 -31.47
N ASN A 248 1.16 1.98 -32.19
CA ASN A 248 1.32 0.58 -32.55
C ASN A 248 2.39 -0.06 -31.69
N ILE A 249 2.06 -1.20 -31.08
CA ILE A 249 2.94 -1.97 -30.19
C ILE A 249 3.25 -3.29 -30.89
N ILE A 250 4.49 -3.47 -31.28
CA ILE A 250 4.96 -4.65 -32.01
C ILE A 250 5.70 -5.57 -31.03
N PRO A 251 5.18 -6.79 -30.80
CA PRO A 251 5.89 -7.79 -30.02
C PRO A 251 7.23 -8.15 -30.69
N LEU A 252 8.26 -8.31 -29.87
CA LEU A 252 9.57 -8.76 -30.31
C LEU A 252 9.77 -10.24 -29.99
N SER A 253 10.56 -10.94 -30.80
CA SER A 253 10.92 -12.34 -30.58
C SER A 253 12.33 -12.45 -29.97
N GLY A 254 12.51 -13.36 -29.02
CA GLY A 254 13.80 -13.64 -28.37
C GLY A 254 13.63 -13.98 -26.88
N GLU A 255 14.54 -14.79 -26.35
CA GLU A 255 14.49 -15.24 -24.95
C GLU A 255 14.94 -14.17 -23.95
N SER A 256 15.88 -13.30 -24.34
CA SER A 256 16.46 -12.25 -23.47
C SER A 256 15.59 -10.99 -23.34
N LEU A 257 14.36 -11.01 -23.84
CA LEU A 257 13.46 -9.85 -23.89
C LEU A 257 12.59 -9.66 -22.65
N SER A 258 12.44 -10.69 -21.83
CA SER A 258 11.56 -10.67 -20.67
C SER A 258 12.32 -10.55 -19.36
N TRP A 259 11.65 -9.99 -18.39
CA TRP A 259 12.11 -9.94 -16.99
C TRP A 259 10.94 -10.07 -16.05
N GLN A 260 11.22 -10.56 -14.85
CA GLN A 260 10.22 -10.67 -13.80
C GLN A 260 10.13 -9.37 -13.02
N VAL A 261 8.90 -8.93 -12.75
CA VAL A 261 8.58 -7.78 -11.89
C VAL A 261 7.88 -8.29 -10.64
N GLY A 262 8.23 -7.74 -9.51
CA GLY A 262 7.67 -8.11 -8.22
C GLY A 262 7.73 -6.97 -7.23
N ILE A 263 7.34 -7.26 -6.00
CA ILE A 263 7.60 -6.38 -4.86
C ILE A 263 8.82 -6.87 -4.10
N ALA A 264 9.60 -5.93 -3.57
CA ALA A 264 10.73 -6.20 -2.68
C ALA A 264 10.63 -5.36 -1.40
N TRP A 265 11.20 -5.87 -0.31
CA TRP A 265 11.21 -5.23 1.01
C TRP A 265 12.41 -5.69 1.84
N HIS A 266 12.75 -4.95 2.89
CA HIS A 266 13.81 -5.34 3.80
C HIS A 266 13.30 -6.37 4.82
N ALA A 267 13.86 -7.59 4.81
CA ALA A 267 13.34 -8.72 5.58
C ALA A 267 13.55 -8.60 7.10
N SER A 268 14.65 -7.96 7.51
CA SER A 268 15.06 -7.92 8.92
C SER A 268 14.33 -6.86 9.76
N THR A 269 13.59 -5.95 9.14
CA THR A 269 12.83 -4.91 9.83
C THR A 269 11.42 -5.42 10.13
N GLU A 270 10.98 -5.39 11.38
CA GLU A 270 9.59 -5.64 11.76
C GLU A 270 8.71 -4.44 11.38
N ASP A 271 7.78 -4.62 10.45
CA ASP A 271 6.85 -3.59 10.00
C ASP A 271 5.48 -4.21 9.67
N LEU A 272 4.54 -4.10 10.60
CA LEU A 272 3.19 -4.67 10.46
C LEU A 272 2.39 -4.04 9.33
N ILE A 273 2.60 -2.76 9.02
CA ILE A 273 1.88 -2.08 7.92
C ILE A 273 2.36 -2.64 6.59
N ARG A 274 3.67 -2.74 6.39
CA ARG A 274 4.29 -3.38 5.23
C ARG A 274 3.80 -4.83 5.09
N ASP A 275 3.81 -5.60 6.17
CA ASP A 275 3.43 -7.01 6.16
C ASP A 275 1.94 -7.18 5.81
N ASN A 276 1.07 -6.31 6.31
CA ASN A 276 -0.34 -6.23 5.92
C ASN A 276 -0.50 -5.92 4.42
N PHE A 277 0.30 -5.00 3.87
CA PHE A 277 0.27 -4.68 2.45
C PHE A 277 0.71 -5.88 1.60
N ILE A 278 1.81 -6.55 1.96
CA ILE A 278 2.30 -7.75 1.29
C ILE A 278 1.27 -8.89 1.35
N ALA A 279 0.64 -9.10 2.51
CA ALA A 279 -0.41 -10.11 2.68
C ALA A 279 -1.62 -9.85 1.77
N ARG A 280 -2.03 -8.59 1.59
CA ARG A 280 -3.10 -8.20 0.66
C ARG A 280 -2.75 -8.52 -0.78
N ILE A 281 -1.53 -8.22 -1.22
CA ILE A 281 -1.05 -8.56 -2.57
C ILE A 281 -1.07 -10.08 -2.76
N LYS A 282 -0.54 -10.86 -1.82
CA LYS A 282 -0.56 -12.34 -1.87
C LYS A 282 -1.99 -12.88 -2.01
N ALA A 283 -2.92 -12.36 -1.22
CA ALA A 283 -4.32 -12.75 -1.29
C ALA A 283 -4.99 -12.40 -2.63
N GLY A 284 -4.61 -11.29 -3.25
CA GLY A 284 -5.04 -10.89 -4.59
C GLY A 284 -4.59 -11.88 -5.66
N LEU A 285 -3.31 -12.23 -5.67
CA LEU A 285 -2.72 -13.21 -6.60
C LEU A 285 -3.40 -14.58 -6.50
N THR A 286 -3.71 -15.04 -5.29
CA THR A 286 -4.39 -16.33 -5.10
C THR A 286 -5.81 -16.33 -5.68
N ARG A 287 -6.54 -15.21 -5.62
CA ARG A 287 -7.88 -15.07 -6.22
C ARG A 287 -7.83 -15.03 -7.74
N GLU A 288 -6.89 -14.31 -8.32
CA GLU A 288 -6.70 -14.24 -9.77
C GLU A 288 -6.36 -15.63 -10.34
N ALA A 289 -5.45 -16.39 -9.71
CA ALA A 289 -5.11 -17.75 -10.10
C ALA A 289 -6.32 -18.72 -10.00
N SER A 290 -7.17 -18.55 -8.99
CA SER A 290 -8.37 -19.39 -8.81
C SER A 290 -9.46 -19.08 -9.85
N SER A 291 -9.57 -17.83 -10.30
CA SER A 291 -10.54 -17.42 -11.32
C SER A 291 -10.15 -17.91 -12.73
N GLU A 292 -8.86 -17.98 -13.04
CA GLU A 292 -8.36 -18.48 -14.32
C GLU A 292 -8.55 -20.01 -14.45
N THR A 293 -8.36 -20.75 -13.35
CA THR A 293 -8.60 -22.21 -13.34
C THR A 293 -10.09 -22.57 -13.46
N GLY A 294 -10.99 -21.80 -12.85
CA GLY A 294 -12.44 -22.00 -12.96
C GLY A 294 -13.00 -21.75 -14.37
N SER A 295 -12.45 -20.76 -15.07
CA SER A 295 -12.84 -20.44 -16.46
C SER A 295 -12.36 -21.49 -17.48
N ALA A 296 -11.24 -22.17 -17.21
CA ALA A 296 -10.70 -23.23 -18.09
C ALA A 296 -11.50 -24.54 -17.98
N ASP A 297 -12.11 -24.83 -16.85
CA ASP A 297 -12.93 -26.04 -16.65
C ASP A 297 -14.34 -25.89 -17.22
N GLU A 298 -14.93 -24.70 -17.24
CA GLU A 298 -16.24 -24.46 -17.88
C GLU A 298 -16.20 -24.61 -19.41
N ILE A 299 -15.07 -24.28 -20.06
CA ILE A 299 -14.90 -24.45 -21.51
C ILE A 299 -14.74 -25.91 -21.89
N ARG A 300 -14.26 -26.79 -21.01
CA ARG A 300 -14.12 -28.25 -21.28
C ARG A 300 -15.41 -29.03 -21.13
N HIS A 301 -16.39 -28.54 -20.39
CA HIS A 301 -17.68 -29.24 -20.19
C HIS A 301 -18.80 -28.81 -21.17
N GLY A 302 -18.59 -27.75 -21.97
CA GLY A 302 -19.56 -27.23 -22.93
C GLY A 302 -19.54 -27.87 -24.32
N SER A 303 -18.60 -28.78 -24.64
CA SER A 303 -18.47 -29.38 -26.00
C SER A 303 -18.90 -30.83 -26.12
N GLY A 304 -19.68 -31.35 -25.20
CA GLY A 304 -20.19 -32.71 -25.21
C GLY A 304 -21.70 -32.78 -25.19
N GLY A 305 -22.35 -32.61 -26.35
CA GLY A 305 -23.78 -32.88 -26.44
C GLY A 305 -24.52 -32.18 -27.56
N ARG A 306 -24.39 -32.71 -28.78
CA ARG A 306 -25.44 -32.73 -29.81
C ARG A 306 -25.01 -33.75 -30.88
N ASP A 307 -25.51 -34.95 -30.73
CA ASP A 307 -25.88 -35.82 -31.83
C ASP A 307 -27.37 -35.62 -32.11
#